data_d4ec6daf3ffee2dad69b67960586b64a
#
_entry.id   d4ec6daf3ffee2dad69b67960586b64a
#
_cell.length_a   1.000
_cell.length_b   1.000
_cell.length_c   1.000
_cell.angle_alpha   90.00
_cell.angle_beta   90.00
_cell.angle_gamma   90.00
#
_symmetry.space_group_name_H-M   'P 1'
#
loop_
_entity.id
_entity.type
_entity.pdbx_description
1 polymer ?
#
loop_
_entity_poly.entity_id
_entity_poly.type
_entity_poly.pdbx_seq_one_letter_code
_entity_poly.pdbx_strand_id
1 'polypeptide(L)'
;MPVQHDIAAERDLWDAYASSTRNDLTGAEPVFNWTQYQGHGPGTEILGNPASVLEIGCGTGRALAHLAQRGVKAKGVDLSPVMVGNTTKRWGPLGVEFVCAEVLEFLAHDRATYDAVYSVFGAAWFTDPSRLFPLVAARLNPGGVFAFSHPPAIPGAYGPQGMYKGGFAGPAMFTYRYSYKPQVWTRFLTRAGFRDAEVRILDAPTPGHIGTLLATAVKP
;
A
#
# COMPACT_ATOMS: atom_id res chain seq x y z
N MET A 1 -9.27 12.33 -19.29
CA MET A 1 -10.07 12.62 -18.09
C MET A 1 -9.52 11.81 -16.95
N PRO A 2 -9.51 12.30 -15.70
CA PRO A 2 -9.17 11.48 -14.54
C PRO A 2 -10.14 10.29 -14.45
N VAL A 3 -9.64 9.14 -13.98
CA VAL A 3 -10.48 7.98 -13.72
C VAL A 3 -11.41 8.30 -12.55
N GLN A 4 -12.68 7.99 -12.69
CA GLN A 4 -13.63 8.06 -11.60
C GLN A 4 -13.73 6.68 -10.95
N HIS A 5 -13.31 6.58 -9.70
CA HIS A 5 -13.41 5.38 -8.90
C HIS A 5 -14.86 5.14 -8.44
N ASP A 6 -15.32 3.92 -8.54
CA ASP A 6 -16.55 3.44 -7.91
C ASP A 6 -16.16 2.75 -6.60
N ILE A 7 -16.19 3.52 -5.51
CA ILE A 7 -15.73 3.03 -4.19
C ILE A 7 -16.60 1.87 -3.68
N ALA A 8 -17.87 1.81 -4.04
CA ALA A 8 -18.74 0.69 -3.64
C ALA A 8 -18.33 -0.60 -4.36
N ALA A 9 -18.17 -0.55 -5.69
CA ALA A 9 -17.73 -1.70 -6.48
C ALA A 9 -16.31 -2.17 -6.09
N GLU A 10 -15.41 -1.23 -5.80
CA GLU A 10 -14.05 -1.56 -5.32
C GLU A 10 -14.08 -2.22 -3.93
N ARG A 11 -14.95 -1.76 -3.02
CA ARG A 11 -15.15 -2.38 -1.71
C ARG A 11 -15.62 -3.82 -1.86
N ASP A 12 -16.61 -4.09 -2.70
CA ASP A 12 -17.12 -5.43 -2.96
C ASP A 12 -16.01 -6.36 -3.51
N LEU A 13 -15.16 -5.83 -4.40
CA LEU A 13 -14.00 -6.54 -4.94
C LEU A 13 -13.02 -6.93 -3.82
N TRP A 14 -12.66 -5.98 -2.96
CA TRP A 14 -11.72 -6.23 -1.86
C TRP A 14 -12.30 -7.11 -0.76
N ASP A 15 -13.59 -7.03 -0.49
CA ASP A 15 -14.29 -7.94 0.43
C ASP A 15 -14.29 -9.38 -0.10
N ALA A 16 -14.54 -9.56 -1.39
CA ALA A 16 -14.42 -10.86 -2.04
C ALA A 16 -12.98 -11.41 -2.00
N TYR A 17 -11.98 -10.53 -2.17
CA TYR A 17 -10.56 -10.90 -1.99
C TYR A 17 -10.27 -11.30 -0.55
N ALA A 18 -10.68 -10.50 0.44
CA ALA A 18 -10.51 -10.78 1.85
C ALA A 18 -11.13 -12.13 2.26
N SER A 19 -12.32 -12.44 1.73
CA SER A 19 -12.99 -13.71 1.98
C SER A 19 -12.24 -14.90 1.39
N SER A 20 -11.54 -14.73 0.26
CA SER A 20 -10.72 -15.78 -0.35
C SER A 20 -9.41 -16.02 0.38
N THR A 21 -8.84 -14.99 1.03
CA THR A 21 -7.58 -15.07 1.80
C THR A 21 -7.80 -15.37 3.28
N ARG A 22 -9.05 -15.55 3.72
CA ARG A 22 -9.41 -15.73 5.12
C ARG A 22 -8.67 -16.88 5.79
N ASN A 23 -8.42 -17.96 5.09
CA ASN A 23 -7.69 -19.10 5.62
C ASN A 23 -6.19 -18.84 5.77
N ASP A 24 -5.64 -17.87 5.02
CA ASP A 24 -4.22 -17.55 5.07
C ASP A 24 -3.82 -16.75 6.32
N LEU A 25 -4.79 -16.11 6.99
CA LEU A 25 -4.56 -15.42 8.27
C LEU A 25 -4.56 -16.37 9.47
N THR A 26 -5.17 -17.55 9.32
CA THR A 26 -5.12 -18.58 10.36
C THR A 26 -3.74 -19.23 10.36
N GLY A 27 -2.94 -19.00 11.41
CA GLY A 27 -1.54 -19.45 11.46
C GLY A 27 -0.54 -18.55 10.73
N ALA A 28 -1.00 -17.44 10.13
CA ALA A 28 -0.10 -16.47 9.52
C ALA A 28 0.82 -15.83 10.58
N GLU A 29 2.10 -15.70 10.23
CA GLU A 29 3.10 -15.03 11.07
C GLU A 29 3.32 -13.59 10.62
N PRO A 30 3.66 -12.67 11.55
CA PRO A 30 4.07 -11.32 11.21
C PRO A 30 5.30 -11.36 10.30
N VAL A 31 5.21 -10.70 9.14
CA VAL A 31 6.33 -10.62 8.20
C VAL A 31 6.28 -9.32 7.43
N PHE A 32 7.44 -8.75 7.18
CA PHE A 32 7.59 -7.55 6.36
C PHE A 32 8.38 -7.88 5.10
N ASN A 33 7.76 -7.68 3.94
CA ASN A 33 8.42 -7.85 2.65
C ASN A 33 7.93 -6.74 1.71
N TRP A 34 8.85 -6.10 1.00
CA TRP A 34 8.51 -5.15 -0.06
C TRP A 34 8.14 -5.85 -1.37
N THR A 35 8.57 -7.09 -1.54
CA THR A 35 8.35 -7.84 -2.77
C THR A 35 7.36 -8.97 -2.55
N GLN A 36 6.83 -9.51 -3.63
CA GLN A 36 6.01 -10.72 -3.61
C GLN A 36 6.82 -12.00 -3.32
N TYR A 37 8.14 -11.88 -3.21
CA TYR A 37 9.05 -12.99 -2.95
C TYR A 37 9.54 -12.93 -1.51
N GLN A 38 9.20 -13.94 -0.72
CA GLN A 38 9.56 -13.97 0.69
C GLN A 38 11.09 -13.98 0.88
N GLY A 39 11.58 -13.10 1.75
CA GLY A 39 13.01 -12.97 2.05
C GLY A 39 13.85 -12.36 0.91
N HIS A 40 13.20 -11.77 -0.10
CA HIS A 40 13.88 -11.11 -1.21
C HIS A 40 13.63 -9.59 -1.18
N GLY A 41 14.69 -8.83 -1.45
CA GLY A 41 14.65 -7.37 -1.41
C GLY A 41 15.08 -6.80 -0.05
N PRO A 42 14.97 -5.48 0.11
CA PRO A 42 15.31 -4.81 1.38
C PRO A 42 14.28 -5.13 2.48
N GLY A 43 14.66 -4.83 3.72
CA GLY A 43 13.80 -4.97 4.89
C GLY A 43 13.15 -3.65 5.33
N THR A 44 12.92 -3.55 6.63
CA THR A 44 12.29 -2.37 7.27
C THR A 44 13.21 -1.15 7.33
N GLU A 45 14.51 -1.31 7.09
CA GLU A 45 15.50 -0.22 7.08
C GLU A 45 15.15 0.92 6.10
N ILE A 46 14.38 0.62 5.05
CA ILE A 46 13.85 1.63 4.12
C ILE A 46 12.98 2.68 4.82
N LEU A 47 12.27 2.28 5.88
CA LEU A 47 11.45 3.21 6.66
C LEU A 47 12.27 4.04 7.65
N GLY A 48 13.57 3.83 7.71
CA GLY A 48 14.44 4.40 8.74
C GLY A 48 14.20 3.71 10.10
N ASN A 49 14.11 4.51 11.16
CA ASN A 49 13.84 4.02 12.51
C ASN A 49 12.57 4.70 13.08
N PRO A 50 11.37 4.41 12.52
CA PRO A 50 10.15 5.11 12.86
C PRO A 50 9.64 4.69 14.25
N ALA A 51 9.20 5.65 15.06
CA ALA A 51 8.43 5.37 16.27
C ALA A 51 6.93 5.13 15.95
N SER A 52 6.45 5.68 14.83
CA SER A 52 5.06 5.57 14.38
C SER A 52 4.97 5.36 12.87
N VAL A 53 4.06 4.47 12.45
CA VAL A 53 3.83 4.16 11.03
C VAL A 53 2.36 4.10 10.68
N LEU A 54 2.06 4.45 9.42
CA LEU A 54 0.77 4.21 8.79
C LEU A 54 0.96 3.38 7.53
N GLU A 55 0.26 2.24 7.43
CA GLU A 55 0.15 1.48 6.18
C GLU A 55 -1.17 1.80 5.47
N ILE A 56 -1.11 2.28 4.23
CA ILE A 56 -2.27 2.58 3.41
C ILE A 56 -2.58 1.42 2.46
N GLY A 57 -3.81 0.87 2.55
CA GLY A 57 -4.20 -0.38 1.92
C GLY A 57 -3.50 -1.56 2.62
N CYS A 58 -3.66 -1.67 3.93
CA CYS A 58 -2.87 -2.57 4.77
C CYS A 58 -3.19 -4.06 4.60
N GLY A 59 -4.28 -4.40 3.91
CA GLY A 59 -4.64 -5.77 3.60
C GLY A 59 -4.56 -6.69 4.83
N THR A 60 -3.76 -7.74 4.74
CA THR A 60 -3.62 -8.74 5.81
C THR A 60 -2.94 -8.25 7.10
N GLY A 61 -2.39 -7.03 7.12
CA GLY A 61 -1.78 -6.40 8.28
C GLY A 61 -0.50 -7.06 8.80
N ARG A 62 0.09 -8.01 8.06
CA ARG A 62 1.28 -8.77 8.52
C ARG A 62 2.51 -7.88 8.68
N ALA A 63 2.66 -6.88 7.81
CA ALA A 63 3.75 -5.90 7.89
C ALA A 63 3.63 -5.02 9.13
N LEU A 64 2.41 -4.53 9.43
CA LEU A 64 2.13 -3.77 10.66
C LEU A 64 2.38 -4.61 11.92
N ALA A 65 1.92 -5.86 11.94
CA ALA A 65 2.16 -6.77 13.06
C ALA A 65 3.66 -7.00 13.31
N HIS A 66 4.45 -7.13 12.23
CA HIS A 66 5.91 -7.24 12.32
C HIS A 66 6.57 -6.01 12.94
N LEU A 67 6.11 -4.81 12.59
CA LEU A 67 6.62 -3.56 13.16
C LEU A 67 6.16 -3.37 14.61
N ALA A 68 4.89 -3.70 14.92
CA ALA A 68 4.36 -3.62 16.27
C ALA A 68 5.11 -4.51 17.26
N GLN A 69 5.51 -5.73 16.86
CA GLN A 69 6.37 -6.60 17.70
C GLN A 69 7.75 -5.99 18.03
N ARG A 70 8.15 -4.95 17.30
CA ARG A 70 9.41 -4.20 17.52
C ARG A 70 9.19 -2.88 18.27
N GLY A 71 7.99 -2.67 18.81
CA GLY A 71 7.64 -1.49 19.60
C GLY A 71 7.23 -0.27 18.78
N VAL A 72 7.03 -0.41 17.46
CA VAL A 72 6.54 0.67 16.59
C VAL A 72 5.04 0.84 16.77
N LYS A 73 4.56 2.07 16.94
CA LYS A 73 3.12 2.38 16.90
C LYS A 73 2.61 2.21 15.47
N ALA A 74 1.81 1.18 15.25
CA ALA A 74 1.39 0.76 13.92
C ALA A 74 -0.11 0.98 13.72
N LYS A 75 -0.46 1.72 12.67
CA LYS A 75 -1.83 1.93 12.20
C LYS A 75 -1.96 1.49 10.75
N GLY A 76 -3.08 0.85 10.41
CA GLY A 76 -3.43 0.49 9.05
C GLY A 76 -4.80 1.02 8.64
N VAL A 77 -4.92 1.42 7.38
CA VAL A 77 -6.21 1.75 6.76
C VAL A 77 -6.44 0.85 5.57
N ASP A 78 -7.65 0.31 5.46
CA ASP A 78 -8.09 -0.50 4.31
C ASP A 78 -9.54 -0.20 3.97
N LEU A 79 -9.90 -0.38 2.69
CA LEU A 79 -11.25 -0.12 2.19
C LEU A 79 -12.23 -1.24 2.60
N SER A 80 -11.73 -2.47 2.76
CA SER A 80 -12.55 -3.66 3.01
C SER A 80 -12.89 -3.82 4.50
N PRO A 81 -14.17 -3.69 4.91
CA PRO A 81 -14.58 -4.00 6.27
C PRO A 81 -14.30 -5.46 6.67
N VAL A 82 -14.37 -6.39 5.73
CA VAL A 82 -14.04 -7.81 5.96
C VAL A 82 -12.57 -7.96 6.31
N MET A 83 -11.68 -7.31 5.53
CA MET A 83 -10.24 -7.33 5.80
C MET A 83 -9.92 -6.71 7.16
N VAL A 84 -10.47 -5.52 7.43
CA VAL A 84 -10.27 -4.81 8.72
C VAL A 84 -10.76 -5.65 9.89
N GLY A 85 -11.92 -6.29 9.78
CA GLY A 85 -12.44 -7.18 10.82
C GLY A 85 -11.50 -8.37 11.10
N ASN A 86 -10.98 -9.01 10.05
CA ASN A 86 -10.06 -10.14 10.17
C ASN A 86 -8.72 -9.72 10.78
N THR A 87 -8.14 -8.60 10.33
CA THR A 87 -6.84 -8.12 10.80
C THR A 87 -6.90 -7.59 12.22
N THR A 88 -7.97 -6.86 12.58
CA THR A 88 -8.20 -6.38 13.95
C THR A 88 -8.28 -7.55 14.93
N LYS A 89 -9.01 -8.60 14.57
CA LYS A 89 -9.10 -9.81 15.39
C LYS A 89 -7.74 -10.50 15.56
N ARG A 90 -6.93 -10.53 14.51
CA ARG A 90 -5.64 -11.24 14.50
C ARG A 90 -4.52 -10.43 15.18
N TRP A 91 -4.38 -9.14 14.86
CA TRP A 91 -3.23 -8.32 15.22
C TRP A 91 -3.53 -7.21 16.24
N GLY A 92 -4.80 -6.92 16.52
CA GLY A 92 -5.20 -5.98 17.57
C GLY A 92 -4.54 -6.28 18.92
N PRO A 93 -4.44 -7.55 19.36
CA PRO A 93 -3.73 -7.91 20.60
C PRO A 93 -2.24 -7.50 20.64
N LEU A 94 -1.61 -7.24 19.47
CA LEU A 94 -0.25 -6.69 19.38
C LEU A 94 -0.21 -5.15 19.47
N GLY A 95 -1.35 -4.48 19.66
CA GLY A 95 -1.45 -3.04 19.70
C GLY A 95 -1.55 -2.36 18.33
N VAL A 96 -1.79 -3.12 17.26
CA VAL A 96 -2.02 -2.54 15.91
C VAL A 96 -3.43 -1.98 15.82
N GLU A 97 -3.55 -0.72 15.39
CA GLU A 97 -4.83 -0.07 15.11
C GLU A 97 -5.20 -0.24 13.64
N PHE A 98 -6.44 -0.65 13.36
CA PHE A 98 -6.97 -0.78 11.99
C PHE A 98 -8.21 0.08 11.80
N VAL A 99 -8.27 0.79 10.66
CA VAL A 99 -9.37 1.68 10.30
C VAL A 99 -9.96 1.25 8.97
N CYS A 100 -11.29 1.08 8.92
CA CYS A 100 -12.01 0.82 7.67
C CYS A 100 -12.43 2.16 7.04
N ALA A 101 -11.75 2.57 5.97
CA ALA A 101 -12.05 3.82 5.27
C ALA A 101 -11.48 3.84 3.85
N GLU A 102 -12.03 4.70 2.99
CA GLU A 102 -11.38 5.09 1.74
C GLU A 102 -10.13 5.95 2.08
N VAL A 103 -9.02 5.67 1.42
CA VAL A 103 -7.71 6.23 1.81
C VAL A 103 -7.61 7.75 1.69
N LEU A 104 -8.21 8.35 0.64
CA LEU A 104 -8.17 9.81 0.46
C LEU A 104 -9.02 10.50 1.51
N GLU A 105 -10.19 9.94 1.83
CA GLU A 105 -11.06 10.44 2.87
C GLU A 105 -10.39 10.32 4.24
N PHE A 106 -9.81 9.17 4.54
CA PHE A 106 -9.08 8.95 5.79
C PHE A 106 -7.95 9.97 5.95
N LEU A 107 -7.05 10.09 4.96
CA LEU A 107 -5.92 11.01 5.05
C LEU A 107 -6.32 12.49 5.12
N ALA A 108 -7.45 12.87 4.52
CA ALA A 108 -7.97 14.24 4.60
C ALA A 108 -8.44 14.60 6.02
N HIS A 109 -8.98 13.65 6.77
CA HIS A 109 -9.59 13.88 8.09
C HIS A 109 -8.70 13.44 9.26
N ASP A 110 -7.75 12.55 9.05
CA ASP A 110 -6.82 12.13 10.10
C ASP A 110 -5.98 13.33 10.57
N ARG A 111 -5.88 13.50 11.89
CA ARG A 111 -5.11 14.58 12.52
C ARG A 111 -3.72 14.12 12.96
N ALA A 112 -3.47 12.81 12.95
CA ALA A 112 -2.19 12.25 13.33
C ALA A 112 -1.13 12.50 12.26
N THR A 113 0.12 12.51 12.69
CA THR A 113 1.30 12.47 11.81
C THR A 113 2.17 11.27 12.16
N TYR A 114 2.94 10.81 11.20
CA TYR A 114 3.69 9.57 11.27
C TYR A 114 5.14 9.80 10.85
N ASP A 115 6.06 8.99 11.38
CA ASP A 115 7.47 9.00 10.98
C ASP A 115 7.67 8.26 9.65
N ALA A 116 6.80 7.29 9.37
CA ALA A 116 6.73 6.71 8.04
C ALA A 116 5.28 6.41 7.63
N VAL A 117 4.98 6.62 6.35
CA VAL A 117 3.78 6.13 5.67
C VAL A 117 4.23 5.18 4.59
N TYR A 118 3.59 4.02 4.48
CA TYR A 118 3.98 3.06 3.46
C TYR A 118 2.80 2.29 2.86
N SER A 119 3.04 1.63 1.73
CA SER A 119 2.04 0.82 1.03
C SER A 119 2.71 -0.35 0.33
N VAL A 120 2.41 -1.57 0.75
CA VAL A 120 2.92 -2.78 0.11
C VAL A 120 1.82 -3.40 -0.73
N PHE A 121 1.91 -3.31 -2.06
CA PHE A 121 0.88 -3.75 -3.01
C PHE A 121 -0.52 -3.24 -2.68
N GLY A 122 -0.61 -2.12 -1.95
CA GLY A 122 -1.82 -1.53 -1.41
C GLY A 122 -2.26 -0.25 -2.10
N ALA A 123 -2.80 0.69 -1.34
CA ALA A 123 -3.48 1.88 -1.85
C ALA A 123 -2.65 2.76 -2.78
N ALA A 124 -1.31 2.81 -2.62
CA ALA A 124 -0.45 3.59 -3.52
C ALA A 124 -0.48 3.09 -4.98
N TRP A 125 -0.85 1.84 -5.20
CA TRP A 125 -1.02 1.27 -6.54
C TRP A 125 -2.44 1.49 -7.10
N PHE A 126 -3.45 1.55 -6.21
CA PHE A 126 -4.87 1.59 -6.59
C PHE A 126 -5.50 2.99 -6.50
N THR A 127 -4.76 4.01 -6.08
CA THR A 127 -5.26 5.37 -5.92
C THR A 127 -4.46 6.35 -6.80
N ASP A 128 -5.14 7.36 -7.38
CA ASP A 128 -4.48 8.38 -8.19
C ASP A 128 -3.34 9.06 -7.41
N PRO A 129 -2.08 8.91 -7.84
CA PRO A 129 -0.92 9.46 -7.13
C PRO A 129 -0.96 10.99 -7.04
N SER A 130 -1.61 11.67 -7.99
CA SER A 130 -1.74 13.13 -7.96
C SER A 130 -2.64 13.63 -6.82
N ARG A 131 -3.57 12.78 -6.36
CA ARG A 131 -4.46 13.06 -5.23
C ARG A 131 -3.90 12.50 -3.92
N LEU A 132 -3.33 11.31 -3.97
CA LEU A 132 -2.85 10.59 -2.80
C LEU A 132 -1.59 11.22 -2.19
N PHE A 133 -0.56 11.48 -2.99
CA PHE A 133 0.75 11.84 -2.47
C PHE A 133 0.79 13.17 -1.70
N PRO A 134 0.05 14.24 -2.10
CA PRO A 134 -0.05 15.45 -1.27
C PRO A 134 -0.66 15.19 0.11
N LEU A 135 -1.66 14.30 0.20
CA LEU A 135 -2.28 13.93 1.48
C LEU A 135 -1.32 13.10 2.35
N VAL A 136 -0.57 12.18 1.75
CA VAL A 136 0.49 11.45 2.45
C VAL A 136 1.54 12.42 3.00
N ALA A 137 2.01 13.37 2.19
CA ALA A 137 2.97 14.38 2.63
C ALA A 137 2.44 15.21 3.81
N ALA A 138 1.14 15.51 3.84
CA ALA A 138 0.50 16.23 4.95
C ALA A 138 0.44 15.40 6.26
N ARG A 139 0.52 14.06 6.17
CA ARG A 139 0.46 13.14 7.32
C ARG A 139 1.83 12.65 7.79
N LEU A 140 2.91 13.07 7.16
CA LEU A 140 4.27 12.76 7.61
C LEU A 140 4.83 13.85 8.51
N ASN A 141 5.61 13.46 9.51
CA ASN A 141 6.49 14.36 10.25
C ASN A 141 7.60 14.91 9.34
N PRO A 142 8.19 16.09 9.60
CA PRO A 142 9.41 16.54 8.90
C PRO A 142 10.50 15.46 9.00
N GLY A 143 11.14 15.15 7.89
CA GLY A 143 12.11 14.04 7.78
C GLY A 143 11.47 12.65 7.66
N GLY A 144 10.15 12.55 7.75
CA GLY A 144 9.43 11.29 7.63
C GLY A 144 9.51 10.68 6.23
N VAL A 145 9.40 9.36 6.17
CA VAL A 145 9.58 8.58 4.93
C VAL A 145 8.24 8.14 4.34
N PHE A 146 8.06 8.34 3.05
CA PHE A 146 7.04 7.66 2.27
C PHE A 146 7.69 6.56 1.42
N ALA A 147 7.19 5.33 1.52
CA ALA A 147 7.66 4.21 0.72
C ALA A 147 6.50 3.36 0.20
N PHE A 148 6.61 2.87 -1.04
CA PHE A 148 5.61 1.94 -1.57
C PHE A 148 6.20 0.96 -2.58
N SER A 149 5.53 -0.18 -2.72
CA SER A 149 5.90 -1.21 -3.68
C SER A 149 4.68 -1.80 -4.39
N HIS A 150 4.89 -2.18 -5.64
CA HIS A 150 3.91 -2.91 -6.46
C HIS A 150 4.61 -3.51 -7.71
N PRO A 151 3.94 -4.34 -8.54
CA PRO A 151 4.52 -4.81 -9.79
C PRO A 151 4.86 -3.63 -10.72
N PRO A 152 5.97 -3.71 -11.47
CA PRO A 152 6.30 -2.68 -12.44
C PRO A 152 5.25 -2.61 -13.57
N ALA A 153 5.20 -1.48 -14.23
CA ALA A 153 4.33 -1.33 -15.41
C ALA A 153 4.74 -2.30 -16.53
N ILE A 154 3.76 -2.90 -17.19
CA ILE A 154 4.01 -3.63 -18.42
C ILE A 154 4.49 -2.63 -19.50
N PRO A 155 5.58 -2.90 -20.21
CA PRO A 155 6.07 -2.02 -21.26
C PRO A 155 4.98 -1.66 -22.27
N GLY A 156 4.76 -0.35 -22.48
CA GLY A 156 3.70 0.16 -23.36
C GLY A 156 2.34 0.36 -22.70
N ALA A 157 2.08 -0.21 -21.54
CA ALA A 157 0.81 -0.08 -20.83
C ALA A 157 0.99 0.85 -19.61
N TYR A 158 0.95 2.16 -19.85
CA TYR A 158 1.18 3.16 -18.81
C TYR A 158 -0.09 3.98 -18.52
N GLY A 159 -0.20 4.46 -17.29
CA GLY A 159 -1.31 5.25 -16.81
C GLY A 159 -2.29 4.47 -15.94
N PRO A 160 -3.49 5.02 -15.71
CA PRO A 160 -4.55 4.29 -15.03
C PRO A 160 -5.04 3.15 -15.92
N GLN A 161 -5.21 1.97 -15.32
CA GLN A 161 -5.65 0.75 -15.98
C GLN A 161 -6.76 0.11 -15.18
N GLY A 162 -7.91 -0.13 -15.83
CA GLY A 162 -8.98 -0.93 -15.23
C GLY A 162 -8.63 -2.42 -15.24
N MET A 163 -9.04 -3.13 -14.20
CA MET A 163 -8.94 -4.58 -14.14
C MET A 163 -10.23 -5.19 -13.57
N TYR A 164 -10.71 -6.25 -14.21
CA TYR A 164 -11.78 -7.07 -13.67
C TYR A 164 -11.24 -8.20 -12.81
N LYS A 165 -11.99 -8.54 -11.76
CA LYS A 165 -11.76 -9.76 -10.97
C LYS A 165 -12.71 -10.86 -11.46
N GLY A 166 -12.21 -12.08 -11.62
CA GLY A 166 -13.07 -13.26 -11.82
C GLY A 166 -13.36 -13.65 -13.26
N GLY A 167 -12.68 -13.10 -14.25
CA GLY A 167 -12.78 -13.52 -15.65
C GLY A 167 -13.91 -12.80 -16.44
N PHE A 168 -14.45 -13.47 -17.48
CA PHE A 168 -15.35 -12.83 -18.46
C PHE A 168 -16.85 -13.02 -18.14
N ALA A 169 -17.21 -13.67 -17.04
CA ALA A 169 -18.60 -13.91 -16.65
C ALA A 169 -18.74 -13.77 -15.12
N GLY A 170 -19.94 -13.32 -14.69
CA GLY A 170 -20.27 -13.12 -13.30
C GLY A 170 -20.47 -11.65 -12.91
N PRO A 171 -20.50 -11.31 -11.62
CA PRO A 171 -20.65 -9.94 -11.15
C PRO A 171 -19.51 -9.05 -11.69
N ALA A 172 -19.83 -7.84 -12.11
CA ALA A 172 -18.85 -6.87 -12.61
C ALA A 172 -18.08 -6.25 -11.43
N MET A 173 -17.11 -6.98 -10.92
CA MET A 173 -16.18 -6.48 -9.91
C MET A 173 -14.92 -5.96 -10.59
N PHE A 174 -14.60 -4.69 -10.38
CA PHE A 174 -13.45 -4.05 -11.01
C PHE A 174 -12.79 -3.04 -10.09
N THR A 175 -11.54 -2.71 -10.37
CA THR A 175 -10.79 -1.62 -9.75
C THR A 175 -9.86 -1.00 -10.78
N TYR A 176 -9.27 0.11 -10.43
CA TYR A 176 -8.23 0.75 -11.22
C TYR A 176 -6.88 0.63 -10.51
N ARG A 177 -5.82 0.46 -11.29
CA ARG A 177 -4.44 0.50 -10.83
C ARG A 177 -3.67 1.52 -11.65
N TYR A 178 -2.69 2.15 -11.03
CA TYR A 178 -1.85 3.15 -11.65
C TYR A 178 -0.49 2.54 -11.95
N SER A 179 -0.10 2.54 -13.21
CA SER A 179 1.12 1.89 -13.67
C SER A 179 1.95 2.87 -14.49
N TYR A 180 3.12 3.23 -14.00
CA TYR A 180 3.98 4.21 -14.64
C TYR A 180 5.44 3.75 -14.62
N LYS A 181 6.26 4.37 -15.49
CA LYS A 181 7.72 4.22 -15.44
C LYS A 181 8.27 4.84 -14.14
N PRO A 182 9.41 4.35 -13.62
CA PRO A 182 10.03 4.93 -12.41
C PRO A 182 10.15 6.45 -12.43
N GLN A 183 10.59 7.04 -13.56
CA GLN A 183 10.74 8.50 -13.69
C GLN A 183 9.42 9.28 -13.58
N VAL A 184 8.29 8.65 -13.89
CA VAL A 184 6.97 9.28 -13.75
C VAL A 184 6.55 9.27 -12.29
N TRP A 185 6.80 8.18 -11.56
CA TRP A 185 6.58 8.09 -10.12
C TRP A 185 7.43 9.11 -9.37
N THR A 186 8.72 9.24 -9.71
CA THR A 186 9.60 10.28 -9.15
C THR A 186 9.00 11.69 -9.35
N ARG A 187 8.45 11.99 -10.54
CA ARG A 187 7.79 13.28 -10.79
C ARG A 187 6.55 13.52 -9.94
N PHE A 188 5.73 12.48 -9.69
CA PHE A 188 4.59 12.62 -8.77
C PHE A 188 5.06 12.92 -7.35
N LEU A 189 6.07 12.20 -6.86
CA LEU A 189 6.65 12.43 -5.53
C LEU A 189 7.21 13.86 -5.40
N THR A 190 8.02 14.30 -6.34
CA THR A 190 8.60 15.66 -6.34
C THR A 190 7.52 16.73 -6.40
N ARG A 191 6.47 16.56 -7.23
CA ARG A 191 5.35 17.51 -7.30
C ARG A 191 4.52 17.57 -6.02
N ALA A 192 4.46 16.48 -5.26
CA ALA A 192 3.82 16.44 -3.95
C ALA A 192 4.70 17.05 -2.82
N GLY A 193 5.89 17.54 -3.15
CA GLY A 193 6.79 18.23 -2.21
C GLY A 193 7.79 17.31 -1.52
N PHE A 194 7.91 16.04 -1.92
CA PHE A 194 8.93 15.16 -1.41
C PHE A 194 10.31 15.47 -2.00
N ARG A 195 11.37 15.20 -1.22
CA ARG A 195 12.77 15.22 -1.63
C ARG A 195 13.33 13.79 -1.64
N ASP A 196 14.53 13.64 -2.19
CA ASP A 196 15.30 12.39 -2.20
C ASP A 196 14.47 11.20 -2.74
N ALA A 197 13.65 11.47 -3.76
CA ALA A 197 12.76 10.46 -4.35
C ALA A 197 13.57 9.47 -5.18
N GLU A 198 13.63 8.22 -4.74
CA GLU A 198 14.23 7.10 -5.45
C GLU A 198 13.15 6.12 -5.86
N VAL A 199 13.09 5.78 -7.14
CA VAL A 199 12.16 4.78 -7.67
C VAL A 199 12.94 3.83 -8.56
N ARG A 200 12.97 2.55 -8.17
CA ARG A 200 13.71 1.50 -8.89
C ARG A 200 12.86 0.24 -9.05
N ILE A 201 13.28 -0.61 -9.96
CA ILE A 201 12.73 -1.96 -10.11
C ILE A 201 13.74 -2.92 -9.50
N LEU A 202 13.27 -3.71 -8.55
CA LEU A 202 14.01 -4.85 -8.01
C LEU A 202 13.70 -6.04 -8.90
N ASP A 203 14.73 -6.68 -9.41
CA ASP A 203 14.58 -7.91 -10.19
C ASP A 203 14.00 -9.03 -9.33
N ALA A 204 13.28 -9.93 -9.96
CA ALA A 204 12.85 -11.16 -9.29
C ALA A 204 14.05 -12.07 -8.98
N PRO A 205 13.97 -12.91 -7.92
CA PRO A 205 15.04 -13.86 -7.60
C PRO A 205 15.23 -14.91 -8.70
N THR A 206 14.21 -15.15 -9.51
CA THR A 206 14.26 -16.07 -10.64
C THR A 206 14.21 -15.27 -11.95
N PRO A 207 15.17 -15.43 -12.85
CA PRO A 207 15.16 -14.78 -14.16
C PRO A 207 13.86 -15.01 -14.93
N GLY A 208 13.35 -13.96 -15.57
CA GLY A 208 12.10 -14.01 -16.34
C GLY A 208 10.82 -13.86 -15.50
N HIS A 209 10.91 -13.82 -14.18
CA HIS A 209 9.77 -13.53 -13.31
C HIS A 209 9.56 -12.02 -13.16
N ILE A 210 8.36 -11.65 -12.69
CA ILE A 210 7.96 -10.25 -12.51
C ILE A 210 8.74 -9.64 -11.35
N GLY A 211 9.46 -8.54 -11.60
CA GLY A 211 10.14 -7.76 -10.57
C GLY A 211 9.17 -6.96 -9.69
N THR A 212 9.71 -6.12 -8.84
CA THR A 212 8.94 -5.22 -7.97
C THR A 212 9.42 -3.79 -8.14
N LEU A 213 8.53 -2.87 -8.44
CA LEU A 213 8.81 -1.45 -8.32
C LEU A 213 8.80 -1.10 -6.83
N LEU A 214 9.87 -0.46 -6.38
CA LEU A 214 10.02 0.09 -5.05
C LEU A 214 10.32 1.57 -5.14
N ALA A 215 9.58 2.36 -4.39
CA ALA A 215 9.73 3.81 -4.31
C ALA A 215 9.94 4.24 -2.87
N THR A 216 10.82 5.22 -2.67
CA THR A 216 11.05 5.90 -1.41
C THR A 216 11.17 7.40 -1.63
N ALA A 217 10.74 8.20 -0.67
CA ALA A 217 10.91 9.65 -0.68
C ALA A 217 10.81 10.21 0.74
N VAL A 218 11.39 11.37 0.98
CA VAL A 218 11.45 11.99 2.30
C VAL A 218 10.66 13.30 2.29
N LYS A 219 9.87 13.54 3.33
CA LYS A 219 9.26 14.84 3.58
C LYS A 219 10.33 15.82 4.05
N PRO A 220 10.47 17.03 3.46
CA PRO A 220 11.36 18.09 3.94
C PRO A 220 11.13 18.49 5.39
#